data_629e535980b1d45f33680cfce95a8a44
#
_entry.id   629e535980b1d45f33680cfce95a8a44
#
_cell.length_a   1.000
_cell.length_b   1.000
_cell.length_c   1.000
_cell.angle_alpha   90.00
_cell.angle_beta   90.00
_cell.angle_gamma   90.00
#
_symmetry.space_group_name_H-M   'P 1'
#
loop_
_entity.id
_entity.type
_entity.pdbx_description
1 polymer ?
#
loop_
_entity_poly.entity_id
_entity_poly.type
_entity_poly.pdbx_seq_one_letter_code
_entity_poly.pdbx_strand_id
1 'polypeptide(L)'
;MLKFTKPLNLRNFFQIFQSESVSMRKRFILYIISAISMLLALVLVLLNLFGVLNFGRHRLIEMLDYQVVSSSVKIEHDFDDLAAYAVSFAEQLENELHHYLTDNGIPFEDLENNPVALNELQSRLYDTVYLNMQLSPSSGAFYLLNTTVNSNSEDSFYNGIYLKYINIYSENTVNNDFSLYRGSYTTGKTNAIPFHSGWQNELKTDFFETCEVEFASGAHYVVSPITEVPETWEHARYLYVPIHNSQNKIIGACGFEINDLYFQLVHKNTSEQTTDMIVALLEKHDGVYNGQFSSNNYNFAAESDRILNITEKNGFSIFSFSGEKCFGRTKEIQLEDSTFLVAAMITETQYETAIRDYEQQFALFLFIITLFTVFCCFFISKKYVAPIIKKIELLKTREDYGTPAKIREIDDLFSFLEERDNQYDAQRKLLEEQRNKAEEETRRAKASYENALAKYELAKKEVDRLAQVHTEEIIPEKYEYFISNLDTLTPTENRVYELYLSGKSAKEIISILGITENTLKYHNKNIYSKLGISSRKQLLRFAALKQHENR
;
A
#
# COMPACT_ATOMS: atom_id res chain seq x y z
N MET A 1 28.17 30.41 15.31
CA MET A 1 29.60 30.13 15.59
C MET A 1 29.92 30.53 17.00
N LEU A 2 29.71 29.66 17.98
CA LEU A 2 30.10 29.86 19.38
C LEU A 2 31.44 29.14 19.57
N LYS A 3 32.50 29.93 19.76
CA LYS A 3 33.85 29.44 20.06
C LYS A 3 33.83 28.82 21.47
N PHE A 4 33.79 27.50 21.56
CA PHE A 4 34.17 26.75 22.75
C PHE A 4 35.68 26.77 22.87
N THR A 5 36.20 27.71 23.65
CA THR A 5 37.62 27.77 24.01
C THR A 5 37.82 27.28 25.44
N LYS A 6 38.51 26.22 25.55
CA LYS A 6 39.30 25.53 26.59
C LYS A 6 38.70 24.16 26.98
N PRO A 7 39.51 23.11 26.82
CA PRO A 7 39.15 21.80 27.36
C PRO A 7 39.03 21.87 28.87
N LEU A 8 37.94 21.36 29.43
CA LEU A 8 37.78 21.15 30.85
C LEU A 8 38.92 20.23 31.32
N ASN A 9 39.87 20.81 32.06
CA ASN A 9 41.03 20.09 32.56
C ASN A 9 40.55 19.28 33.79
N LEU A 10 40.20 18.02 33.57
CA LEU A 10 39.75 17.06 34.60
C LEU A 10 40.71 17.02 35.79
N ARG A 11 42.01 17.31 35.59
CA ARG A 11 43.03 17.35 36.60
C ARG A 11 42.82 18.54 37.59
N ASN A 12 42.38 19.71 37.09
CA ASN A 12 42.01 20.84 37.93
C ASN A 12 40.71 20.58 38.72
N PHE A 13 39.82 19.81 38.16
CA PHE A 13 38.58 19.41 38.84
C PHE A 13 38.88 18.50 40.04
N PHE A 14 39.81 17.54 39.93
CA PHE A 14 40.26 16.70 41.03
C PHE A 14 41.09 17.45 42.09
N GLN A 15 41.89 18.44 41.67
CA GLN A 15 42.70 19.26 42.60
C GLN A 15 41.82 20.14 43.49
N ILE A 16 40.67 20.59 43.02
CA ILE A 16 39.68 21.33 43.82
C ILE A 16 39.11 20.43 44.94
N PHE A 17 39.06 19.12 44.76
CA PHE A 17 38.63 18.15 45.76
C PHE A 17 39.61 17.93 46.92
N GLN A 18 40.88 18.16 46.67
CA GLN A 18 41.92 17.93 47.67
C GLN A 18 42.26 19.17 48.50
N SER A 19 41.74 20.35 48.16
CA SER A 19 41.98 21.55 48.94
C SER A 19 41.13 21.56 50.22
N GLU A 20 41.71 21.64 51.37
CA GLU A 20 41.07 21.60 52.71
C GLU A 20 40.08 22.74 52.96
N SER A 21 39.98 23.73 52.11
CA SER A 21 39.19 24.95 52.31
C SER A 21 37.86 25.01 51.54
N VAL A 22 37.38 23.93 50.92
CA VAL A 22 36.10 23.94 50.17
C VAL A 22 34.93 23.74 51.13
N SER A 23 34.02 24.74 51.18
CA SER A 23 32.79 24.69 51.98
C SER A 23 32.06 23.33 51.81
N MET A 24 31.62 22.73 52.92
CA MET A 24 30.88 21.47 52.98
C MET A 24 29.68 21.49 52.04
N ARG A 25 29.03 22.64 51.86
CA ARG A 25 27.95 22.88 50.89
C ARG A 25 28.39 22.62 49.43
N LYS A 26 29.57 23.13 49.06
CA LYS A 26 30.11 22.93 47.70
C LYS A 26 30.50 21.46 47.46
N ARG A 27 31.09 20.78 48.45
CA ARG A 27 31.39 19.36 48.38
C ARG A 27 30.14 18.52 48.24
N PHE A 28 29.09 18.80 49.00
CA PHE A 28 27.82 18.06 48.94
C PHE A 28 27.10 18.24 47.60
N ILE A 29 27.06 19.47 47.07
CA ILE A 29 26.50 19.76 45.76
C ILE A 29 27.30 19.01 44.65
N LEU A 30 28.61 19.00 44.77
CA LEU A 30 29.49 18.27 43.81
C LEU A 30 29.29 16.75 43.88
N TYR A 31 29.10 16.16 45.07
CA TYR A 31 28.79 14.73 45.20
C TYR A 31 27.41 14.39 44.60
N ILE A 32 26.40 15.24 44.83
CA ILE A 32 25.08 15.07 44.23
C ILE A 32 25.19 15.16 42.71
N ILE A 33 25.86 16.16 42.18
CA ILE A 33 26.04 16.31 40.71
C ILE A 33 26.80 15.11 40.13
N SER A 34 27.87 14.65 40.81
CA SER A 34 28.65 13.49 40.38
C SER A 34 27.80 12.19 40.41
N ALA A 35 27.03 11.98 41.48
CA ALA A 35 26.17 10.82 41.61
C ALA A 35 25.09 10.77 40.52
N ILE A 36 24.51 11.95 40.21
CA ILE A 36 23.48 12.08 39.19
C ILE A 36 24.09 11.94 37.79
N SER A 37 25.26 12.50 37.52
CA SER A 37 25.98 12.31 36.26
C SER A 37 26.32 10.83 36.04
N MET A 38 26.70 10.11 37.10
CA MET A 38 26.97 8.68 37.05
C MET A 38 25.70 7.87 36.77
N LEU A 39 24.58 8.24 37.45
CA LEU A 39 23.28 7.61 37.20
C LEU A 39 22.82 7.87 35.76
N LEU A 40 22.95 9.09 35.26
CA LEU A 40 22.59 9.44 33.87
C LEU A 40 23.45 8.67 32.86
N ALA A 41 24.76 8.56 33.11
CA ALA A 41 25.65 7.76 32.29
C ALA A 41 25.27 6.27 32.32
N LEU A 42 24.90 5.73 33.48
CA LEU A 42 24.40 4.36 33.61
C LEU A 42 23.10 4.14 32.83
N VAL A 43 22.17 5.07 32.92
CA VAL A 43 20.90 5.04 32.17
C VAL A 43 21.18 5.07 30.66
N LEU A 44 22.09 5.93 30.19
CA LEU A 44 22.50 5.98 28.77
C LEU A 44 23.13 4.67 28.31
N VAL A 45 23.99 4.04 29.13
CA VAL A 45 24.57 2.73 28.84
C VAL A 45 23.49 1.65 28.77
N LEU A 46 22.54 1.65 29.71
CA LEU A 46 21.43 0.72 29.71
C LEU A 46 20.53 0.92 28.48
N LEU A 47 20.19 2.17 28.12
CA LEU A 47 19.41 2.50 26.93
C LEU A 47 20.13 2.01 25.66
N ASN A 48 21.45 2.10 25.62
CA ASN A 48 22.25 1.58 24.51
C ASN A 48 22.24 0.04 24.48
N LEU A 49 22.46 -0.62 25.62
CA LEU A 49 22.45 -2.09 25.73
C LEU A 49 21.10 -2.69 25.37
N PHE A 50 20.00 -2.05 25.75
CA PHE A 50 18.64 -2.48 25.39
C PHE A 50 18.19 -2.01 24.01
N GLY A 51 19.07 -1.44 23.20
CA GLY A 51 18.77 -1.03 21.83
C GLY A 51 17.83 0.17 21.70
N VAL A 52 17.49 0.84 22.81
CA VAL A 52 16.58 1.99 22.81
C VAL A 52 17.14 3.17 22.00
N LEU A 53 18.46 3.28 21.89
CA LEU A 53 19.12 4.27 21.03
C LEU A 53 18.91 4.02 19.53
N ASN A 54 18.58 2.77 19.15
CA ASN A 54 18.24 2.38 17.79
C ASN A 54 16.73 2.27 17.55
N PHE A 55 15.91 2.77 18.49
CA PHE A 55 14.45 2.61 18.45
C PHE A 55 13.83 3.12 17.15
N GLY A 56 14.28 4.28 16.65
CA GLY A 56 13.80 4.82 15.37
C GLY A 56 14.06 3.88 14.19
N ARG A 57 15.29 3.33 14.13
CA ARG A 57 15.66 2.38 13.09
C ARG A 57 14.86 1.08 13.19
N HIS A 58 14.71 0.54 14.38
CA HIS A 58 13.96 -0.70 14.62
C HIS A 58 12.49 -0.54 14.24
N ARG A 59 11.89 0.56 14.66
CA ARG A 59 10.50 0.87 14.29
C ARG A 59 10.32 1.05 12.77
N LEU A 60 11.30 1.65 12.10
CA LEU A 60 11.28 1.79 10.65
C LEU A 60 11.35 0.43 9.95
N ILE A 61 12.21 -0.47 10.46
CA ILE A 61 12.31 -1.85 9.97
C ILE A 61 10.97 -2.58 10.18
N GLU A 62 10.39 -2.49 11.36
CA GLU A 62 9.08 -3.12 11.66
C GLU A 62 7.96 -2.61 10.73
N MET A 63 7.94 -1.29 10.46
CA MET A 63 6.97 -0.71 9.52
C MET A 63 7.18 -1.23 8.10
N LEU A 64 8.42 -1.31 7.64
CA LEU A 64 8.76 -1.84 6.32
C LEU A 64 8.48 -3.34 6.22
N ASP A 65 8.79 -4.11 7.27
CA ASP A 65 8.48 -5.55 7.34
C ASP A 65 6.96 -5.79 7.29
N TYR A 66 6.18 -5.00 8.04
CA TYR A 66 4.72 -5.08 7.97
C TYR A 66 4.21 -4.74 6.57
N GLN A 67 4.73 -3.68 5.97
CA GLN A 67 4.31 -3.24 4.63
C GLN A 67 4.66 -4.28 3.57
N VAL A 68 5.89 -4.82 3.58
CA VAL A 68 6.29 -5.82 2.58
C VAL A 68 5.47 -7.11 2.71
N VAL A 69 5.18 -7.56 3.93
CA VAL A 69 4.35 -8.74 4.15
C VAL A 69 2.91 -8.50 3.68
N SER A 70 2.32 -7.35 4.07
CA SER A 70 0.96 -7.00 3.66
C SER A 70 0.84 -6.87 2.14
N SER A 71 1.79 -6.19 1.51
CA SER A 71 1.80 -6.02 0.05
C SER A 71 2.05 -7.34 -0.68
N SER A 72 2.91 -8.21 -0.14
CA SER A 72 3.14 -9.53 -0.73
C SER A 72 1.87 -10.36 -0.79
N VAL A 73 1.15 -10.46 0.34
CA VAL A 73 -0.11 -11.20 0.41
C VAL A 73 -1.16 -10.62 -0.54
N LYS A 74 -1.22 -9.29 -0.62
CA LYS A 74 -2.15 -8.64 -1.54
C LYS A 74 -1.80 -8.94 -3.00
N ILE A 75 -0.53 -8.84 -3.37
CA ILE A 75 -0.08 -9.09 -4.74
C ILE A 75 -0.31 -10.56 -5.11
N GLU A 76 0.07 -11.51 -4.25
CA GLU A 76 -0.22 -12.93 -4.46
C GLU A 76 -1.72 -13.16 -4.71
N HIS A 77 -2.58 -12.61 -3.85
CA HIS A 77 -4.02 -12.76 -3.99
C HIS A 77 -4.57 -12.11 -5.26
N ASP A 78 -4.10 -10.91 -5.63
CA ASP A 78 -4.54 -10.23 -6.84
C ASP A 78 -4.15 -11.03 -8.11
N PHE A 79 -2.98 -11.69 -8.13
CA PHE A 79 -2.56 -12.55 -9.24
C PHE A 79 -3.32 -13.89 -9.26
N ASP A 80 -3.58 -14.50 -8.11
CA ASP A 80 -4.37 -15.72 -8.01
C ASP A 80 -5.82 -15.49 -8.46
N ASP A 81 -6.42 -14.38 -8.03
CA ASP A 81 -7.75 -13.98 -8.50
C ASP A 81 -7.75 -13.76 -10.01
N LEU A 82 -6.74 -13.08 -10.54
CA LEU A 82 -6.61 -12.82 -11.96
C LEU A 82 -6.45 -14.12 -12.77
N ALA A 83 -5.69 -15.09 -12.24
CA ALA A 83 -5.55 -16.41 -12.84
C ALA A 83 -6.90 -17.15 -12.90
N ALA A 84 -7.69 -17.09 -11.83
CA ALA A 84 -9.03 -17.67 -11.80
C ALA A 84 -9.97 -17.02 -12.84
N TYR A 85 -9.90 -15.69 -12.98
CA TYR A 85 -10.62 -14.99 -14.05
C TYR A 85 -10.13 -15.40 -15.44
N ALA A 86 -8.82 -15.60 -15.63
CA ALA A 86 -8.27 -16.01 -16.92
C ALA A 86 -8.74 -17.41 -17.34
N VAL A 87 -8.79 -18.36 -16.41
CA VAL A 87 -9.33 -19.71 -16.67
C VAL A 87 -10.81 -19.63 -17.07
N SER A 88 -11.62 -18.88 -16.30
CA SER A 88 -13.04 -18.68 -16.65
C SER A 88 -13.23 -17.99 -18.00
N PHE A 89 -12.35 -17.06 -18.34
CA PHE A 89 -12.35 -16.37 -19.60
C PHE A 89 -12.03 -17.33 -20.76
N ALA A 90 -11.02 -18.21 -20.59
CA ALA A 90 -10.69 -19.23 -21.57
C ALA A 90 -11.87 -20.16 -21.85
N GLU A 91 -12.52 -20.67 -20.79
CA GLU A 91 -13.70 -21.53 -20.93
C GLU A 91 -14.84 -20.84 -21.70
N GLN A 92 -15.08 -19.55 -21.46
CA GLN A 92 -16.08 -18.78 -22.20
C GLN A 92 -15.70 -18.63 -23.68
N LEU A 93 -14.43 -18.33 -23.97
CA LEU A 93 -13.94 -18.21 -25.34
C LEU A 93 -13.99 -19.56 -26.09
N GLU A 94 -13.59 -20.64 -25.43
CA GLU A 94 -13.66 -21.99 -25.99
C GLU A 94 -15.09 -22.36 -26.37
N ASN A 95 -16.06 -22.08 -25.51
CA ASN A 95 -17.47 -22.34 -25.78
C ASN A 95 -17.99 -21.50 -26.95
N GLU A 96 -17.74 -20.20 -26.97
CA GLU A 96 -18.20 -19.33 -28.05
C GLU A 96 -17.54 -19.66 -29.37
N LEU A 97 -16.24 -19.98 -29.36
CA LEU A 97 -15.52 -20.44 -30.54
C LEU A 97 -16.07 -21.76 -31.07
N HIS A 98 -16.34 -22.72 -30.16
CA HIS A 98 -16.93 -24.00 -30.54
C HIS A 98 -18.32 -23.82 -31.17
N HIS A 99 -19.15 -22.95 -30.59
CA HIS A 99 -20.46 -22.62 -31.17
C HIS A 99 -20.33 -21.97 -32.53
N TYR A 100 -19.40 -21.00 -32.69
CA TYR A 100 -19.17 -20.36 -33.98
C TYR A 100 -18.76 -21.35 -35.07
N LEU A 101 -17.79 -22.22 -34.76
CA LEU A 101 -17.31 -23.22 -35.69
C LEU A 101 -18.40 -24.24 -36.08
N THR A 102 -19.20 -24.66 -35.10
CA THR A 102 -20.30 -25.61 -35.30
C THR A 102 -21.42 -24.98 -36.11
N ASP A 103 -21.86 -23.76 -35.78
CA ASP A 103 -22.93 -23.04 -36.47
C ASP A 103 -22.60 -22.80 -37.94
N ASN A 104 -21.32 -22.53 -38.25
CA ASN A 104 -20.85 -22.29 -39.61
C ASN A 104 -20.38 -23.57 -40.34
N GLY A 105 -20.25 -24.69 -39.62
CA GLY A 105 -19.81 -25.96 -40.16
C GLY A 105 -18.36 -25.93 -40.67
N ILE A 106 -17.49 -25.10 -40.07
CA ILE A 106 -16.08 -24.96 -40.47
C ILE A 106 -15.16 -25.48 -39.35
N PRO A 107 -14.12 -26.22 -39.67
CA PRO A 107 -13.07 -26.57 -38.70
C PRO A 107 -12.19 -25.36 -38.42
N PHE A 108 -11.45 -25.40 -37.28
CA PHE A 108 -10.58 -24.29 -36.86
C PHE A 108 -9.49 -23.96 -37.89
N GLU A 109 -8.96 -24.97 -38.56
CA GLU A 109 -7.91 -24.86 -39.56
C GLU A 109 -8.36 -24.05 -40.80
N ASP A 110 -9.65 -24.04 -41.10
CA ASP A 110 -10.22 -23.30 -42.24
C ASP A 110 -10.42 -21.80 -41.94
N LEU A 111 -10.14 -21.37 -40.71
CA LEU A 111 -10.07 -19.95 -40.34
C LEU A 111 -8.81 -19.27 -40.90
N GLU A 112 -7.74 -20.03 -41.11
CA GLU A 112 -6.50 -19.51 -41.65
C GLU A 112 -6.70 -18.94 -43.08
N ASN A 113 -6.19 -17.77 -43.34
CA ASN A 113 -6.36 -17.03 -44.59
C ASN A 113 -7.84 -16.71 -44.94
N ASN A 114 -8.73 -16.73 -43.94
CA ASN A 114 -10.15 -16.40 -44.14
C ASN A 114 -10.53 -15.11 -43.35
N PRO A 115 -10.26 -13.92 -43.92
CA PRO A 115 -10.51 -12.66 -43.20
C PRO A 115 -11.98 -12.41 -42.90
N VAL A 116 -12.92 -13.00 -43.68
CA VAL A 116 -14.35 -12.81 -43.41
C VAL A 116 -14.76 -13.58 -42.17
N ALA A 117 -14.43 -14.85 -42.08
CA ALA A 117 -14.74 -15.68 -40.92
C ALA A 117 -14.03 -15.17 -39.67
N LEU A 118 -12.76 -14.75 -39.78
CA LEU A 118 -12.01 -14.17 -38.65
C LEU A 118 -12.59 -12.84 -38.14
N ASN A 119 -13.09 -11.99 -39.02
CA ASN A 119 -13.77 -10.76 -38.61
C ASN A 119 -15.12 -11.03 -37.94
N GLU A 120 -15.89 -11.97 -38.43
CA GLU A 120 -17.15 -12.39 -37.81
C GLU A 120 -16.90 -13.02 -36.44
N LEU A 121 -15.91 -13.89 -36.33
CA LEU A 121 -15.48 -14.48 -35.07
C LEU A 121 -15.05 -13.44 -34.07
N GLN A 122 -14.21 -12.49 -34.46
CA GLN A 122 -13.83 -11.37 -33.56
C GLN A 122 -15.04 -10.58 -33.11
N SER A 123 -15.99 -10.30 -33.97
CA SER A 123 -17.20 -9.58 -33.61
C SER A 123 -18.06 -10.36 -32.61
N ARG A 124 -18.08 -11.67 -32.69
CA ARG A 124 -18.80 -12.55 -31.75
C ARG A 124 -18.08 -12.65 -30.40
N LEU A 125 -16.75 -12.79 -30.43
CA LEU A 125 -15.94 -12.92 -29.19
C LEU A 125 -15.74 -11.60 -28.44
N TYR A 126 -16.01 -10.48 -29.08
CA TYR A 126 -15.80 -9.15 -28.50
C TYR A 126 -16.47 -8.96 -27.14
N ASP A 127 -17.75 -9.31 -27.01
CA ASP A 127 -18.52 -9.11 -25.79
C ASP A 127 -17.93 -9.94 -24.63
N THR A 128 -17.42 -11.12 -24.94
CA THR A 128 -16.75 -12.00 -23.96
C THR A 128 -15.45 -11.35 -23.46
N VAL A 129 -14.61 -10.84 -24.36
CA VAL A 129 -13.37 -10.13 -23.98
C VAL A 129 -13.70 -8.91 -23.11
N TYR A 130 -14.66 -8.14 -23.57
CA TYR A 130 -15.07 -6.90 -22.93
C TYR A 130 -15.62 -7.13 -21.52
N LEU A 131 -16.51 -8.10 -21.34
CA LEU A 131 -17.07 -8.44 -20.03
C LEU A 131 -15.99 -8.94 -19.07
N ASN A 132 -15.08 -9.80 -19.54
CA ASN A 132 -14.00 -10.32 -18.72
C ASN A 132 -13.00 -9.21 -18.32
N MET A 133 -12.68 -8.29 -19.23
CA MET A 133 -11.87 -7.11 -18.88
C MET A 133 -12.49 -6.27 -17.78
N GLN A 134 -13.83 -6.11 -17.76
CA GLN A 134 -14.51 -5.32 -16.74
C GLN A 134 -14.68 -6.01 -15.40
N LEU A 135 -14.72 -7.32 -15.40
CA LEU A 135 -14.87 -8.12 -14.20
C LEU A 135 -13.54 -8.38 -13.51
N SER A 136 -12.44 -8.37 -14.27
CA SER A 136 -11.10 -8.67 -13.76
C SER A 136 -10.40 -7.43 -13.19
N PRO A 137 -9.54 -7.59 -12.18
CA PRO A 137 -8.67 -6.54 -11.69
C PRO A 137 -7.46 -6.38 -12.62
N SER A 138 -7.65 -5.82 -13.80
CA SER A 138 -6.64 -5.71 -14.85
C SER A 138 -6.66 -4.36 -15.55
N SER A 139 -5.59 -4.03 -16.27
CA SER A 139 -5.51 -2.85 -17.14
C SER A 139 -5.98 -3.11 -18.56
N GLY A 140 -6.12 -4.39 -18.94
CA GLY A 140 -6.59 -4.82 -20.24
C GLY A 140 -6.84 -6.31 -20.29
N ALA A 141 -7.51 -6.76 -21.36
CA ALA A 141 -7.75 -8.16 -21.63
C ALA A 141 -7.50 -8.46 -23.10
N PHE A 142 -7.06 -9.66 -23.37
CA PHE A 142 -6.79 -10.11 -24.73
C PHE A 142 -7.11 -11.59 -24.92
N TYR A 143 -7.37 -11.94 -26.14
CA TYR A 143 -7.17 -13.31 -26.62
C TYR A 143 -6.37 -13.29 -27.90
N LEU A 144 -5.73 -14.40 -28.19
CA LEU A 144 -4.91 -14.65 -29.36
C LEU A 144 -5.16 -16.06 -29.83
N LEU A 145 -5.51 -16.22 -31.11
CA LEU A 145 -5.68 -17.55 -31.75
C LEU A 145 -4.51 -17.83 -32.66
N ASN A 146 -4.07 -19.08 -32.71
CA ASN A 146 -3.02 -19.56 -33.60
C ASN A 146 -3.55 -19.67 -35.04
N THR A 147 -3.99 -18.54 -35.57
CA THR A 147 -4.50 -18.39 -36.95
C THR A 147 -4.31 -16.93 -37.38
N THR A 148 -4.20 -16.72 -38.70
CA THR A 148 -3.95 -15.39 -39.28
C THR A 148 -4.73 -15.20 -40.59
N VAL A 149 -4.96 -13.94 -40.97
CA VAL A 149 -5.53 -13.59 -42.28
C VAL A 149 -4.54 -13.77 -43.43
N ASN A 150 -3.25 -13.90 -43.16
CA ASN A 150 -2.19 -14.05 -44.16
C ASN A 150 -1.01 -14.88 -43.63
N SER A 151 -1.09 -16.19 -43.78
CA SER A 151 -0.02 -17.12 -43.38
C SER A 151 1.27 -17.03 -44.23
N ASN A 152 1.25 -16.28 -45.32
CA ASN A 152 2.43 -16.07 -46.17
C ASN A 152 3.25 -14.81 -45.77
N SER A 153 2.89 -14.16 -44.66
CA SER A 153 3.68 -13.04 -44.10
C SER A 153 5.04 -13.54 -43.61
N GLU A 154 6.10 -12.75 -43.82
CA GLU A 154 7.41 -12.99 -43.19
C GLU A 154 7.40 -12.82 -41.68
N ASP A 155 6.45 -12.02 -41.18
CA ASP A 155 6.24 -11.76 -39.76
C ASP A 155 5.13 -12.65 -39.21
N SER A 156 5.28 -13.10 -37.99
CA SER A 156 4.26 -13.88 -37.27
C SER A 156 3.14 -12.97 -36.78
N PHE A 157 2.00 -12.99 -37.47
CA PHE A 157 0.78 -12.29 -37.07
C PHE A 157 -0.29 -13.30 -36.65
N TYR A 158 -1.02 -12.94 -35.60
CA TYR A 158 -2.06 -13.80 -35.02
C TYR A 158 -3.35 -13.04 -34.82
N ASN A 159 -4.47 -13.74 -35.11
CA ASN A 159 -5.79 -13.17 -34.94
C ASN A 159 -6.16 -13.07 -33.46
N GLY A 160 -6.71 -11.93 -33.06
CA GLY A 160 -7.11 -11.72 -31.68
C GLY A 160 -7.70 -10.35 -31.44
N ILE A 161 -8.14 -10.14 -30.21
CA ILE A 161 -8.58 -8.85 -29.69
C ILE A 161 -7.72 -8.52 -28.48
N TYR A 162 -7.26 -7.27 -28.42
CA TYR A 162 -6.61 -6.71 -27.26
C TYR A 162 -7.28 -5.38 -26.90
N LEU A 163 -7.99 -5.38 -25.77
CA LEU A 163 -8.63 -4.21 -25.19
C LEU A 163 -7.80 -3.72 -24.02
N LYS A 164 -7.60 -2.41 -23.92
CA LYS A 164 -6.92 -1.83 -22.77
C LYS A 164 -7.56 -0.52 -22.35
N TYR A 165 -7.43 -0.18 -21.06
CA TYR A 165 -7.84 1.11 -20.52
C TYR A 165 -6.86 2.20 -20.95
N ILE A 166 -7.39 3.30 -21.54
CA ILE A 166 -6.58 4.45 -21.96
C ILE A 166 -6.31 5.39 -20.79
N ASN A 167 -7.26 5.52 -19.89
CA ASN A 167 -7.24 6.53 -18.85
C ASN A 167 -7.69 5.96 -17.50
N ILE A 168 -6.80 5.21 -16.88
CA ILE A 168 -7.04 4.56 -15.60
C ILE A 168 -7.24 5.58 -14.45
N TYR A 169 -6.73 6.82 -14.62
CA TYR A 169 -6.82 7.88 -13.60
C TYR A 169 -8.07 8.75 -13.70
N SER A 170 -8.91 8.57 -14.70
CA SER A 170 -10.07 9.42 -14.89
C SER A 170 -11.16 9.13 -13.87
N GLU A 171 -11.39 10.06 -12.96
CA GLU A 171 -12.58 10.07 -12.11
C GLU A 171 -13.86 10.43 -12.86
N ASN A 172 -13.75 10.92 -14.11
CA ASN A 172 -14.86 11.31 -14.96
C ASN A 172 -15.39 10.12 -15.75
N THR A 173 -16.39 9.47 -15.21
CA THR A 173 -17.08 8.30 -15.74
C THR A 173 -17.94 8.55 -17.00
N VAL A 174 -17.66 9.58 -17.79
CA VAL A 174 -18.52 10.01 -18.92
C VAL A 174 -17.91 9.67 -20.27
N ASN A 175 -16.63 9.35 -20.35
CA ASN A 175 -15.94 9.09 -21.61
C ASN A 175 -15.45 7.64 -21.70
N ASN A 176 -15.37 7.15 -22.94
CA ASN A 176 -14.80 5.86 -23.28
C ASN A 176 -13.34 5.80 -22.84
N ASP A 177 -13.09 5.14 -21.70
CA ASP A 177 -11.76 5.08 -21.12
C ASP A 177 -11.03 3.78 -21.53
N PHE A 178 -11.45 3.11 -22.59
CA PHE A 178 -10.72 1.99 -23.16
C PHE A 178 -10.63 2.11 -24.68
N SER A 179 -9.65 1.46 -25.26
CA SER A 179 -9.47 1.36 -26.70
C SER A 179 -9.33 -0.08 -27.15
N LEU A 180 -9.73 -0.31 -28.37
CA LEU A 180 -9.33 -1.49 -29.09
C LEU A 180 -7.87 -1.27 -29.54
N TYR A 181 -6.96 -1.89 -28.83
CA TYR A 181 -5.53 -1.73 -29.10
C TYR A 181 -5.12 -2.57 -30.32
N ARG A 182 -5.67 -3.77 -30.41
CA ARG A 182 -5.54 -4.68 -31.58
C ARG A 182 -6.86 -5.41 -31.80
N GLY A 183 -7.22 -5.60 -33.04
CA GLY A 183 -8.43 -6.30 -33.46
C GLY A 183 -8.95 -5.84 -34.81
N SER A 184 -10.08 -6.35 -35.32
CA SER A 184 -10.62 -5.97 -36.60
C SER A 184 -11.27 -4.58 -36.60
N TYR A 185 -11.09 -3.84 -37.66
CA TYR A 185 -11.73 -2.54 -37.85
C TYR A 185 -13.25 -2.61 -37.71
N THR A 186 -13.86 -3.70 -38.24
CA THR A 186 -15.30 -3.90 -38.18
C THR A 186 -15.78 -4.01 -36.75
N THR A 187 -15.12 -4.81 -35.91
CA THR A 187 -15.43 -4.95 -34.46
C THR A 187 -15.32 -3.63 -33.74
N GLY A 188 -14.23 -2.89 -33.96
CA GLY A 188 -14.04 -1.59 -33.33
C GLY A 188 -15.11 -0.58 -33.73
N LYS A 189 -15.44 -0.49 -35.01
CA LYS A 189 -16.45 0.43 -35.52
C LYS A 189 -17.86 0.10 -35.01
N THR A 190 -18.22 -1.19 -35.04
CA THR A 190 -19.54 -1.63 -34.58
C THR A 190 -19.78 -1.31 -33.11
N ASN A 191 -18.72 -1.43 -32.29
CA ASN A 191 -18.79 -1.18 -30.86
C ASN A 191 -18.43 0.27 -30.48
N ALA A 192 -18.24 1.15 -31.46
CA ALA A 192 -17.89 2.57 -31.26
C ALA A 192 -16.65 2.78 -30.37
N ILE A 193 -15.66 1.89 -30.50
CA ILE A 193 -14.44 1.93 -29.71
C ILE A 193 -13.43 2.86 -30.36
N PRO A 194 -12.75 3.75 -29.62
CA PRO A 194 -11.63 4.50 -30.14
C PRO A 194 -10.47 3.57 -30.51
N PHE A 195 -9.83 3.87 -31.63
CA PHE A 195 -8.65 3.14 -32.09
C PHE A 195 -7.38 3.79 -31.55
N HIS A 196 -6.43 2.97 -31.20
CA HIS A 196 -5.08 3.44 -30.91
C HIS A 196 -4.39 3.93 -32.21
N SER A 197 -3.46 4.88 -32.11
CA SER A 197 -2.76 5.46 -33.26
C SER A 197 -1.97 4.43 -34.07
N GLY A 198 -1.46 3.39 -33.41
CA GLY A 198 -0.74 2.27 -34.01
C GLY A 198 -1.63 1.07 -34.36
N TRP A 199 -2.89 1.29 -34.70
CA TRP A 199 -3.87 0.26 -35.01
C TRP A 199 -3.35 -0.80 -35.99
N GLN A 200 -3.53 -2.05 -35.61
CA GLN A 200 -3.27 -3.24 -36.44
C GLN A 200 -4.39 -4.26 -36.27
N ASN A 201 -4.77 -4.93 -37.37
CA ASN A 201 -5.85 -5.92 -37.34
C ASN A 201 -5.50 -7.19 -36.59
N GLU A 202 -4.23 -7.49 -36.46
CA GLU A 202 -3.69 -8.70 -35.85
C GLU A 202 -2.53 -8.33 -34.91
N LEU A 203 -2.23 -9.20 -33.97
CA LEU A 203 -1.08 -9.05 -33.09
C LEU A 203 0.17 -9.64 -33.75
N LYS A 204 1.23 -8.84 -33.86
CA LYS A 204 2.56 -9.33 -34.23
C LYS A 204 3.28 -9.77 -32.94
N THR A 205 3.58 -11.04 -32.85
CA THR A 205 4.23 -11.61 -31.67
C THR A 205 4.82 -12.98 -31.95
N ASP A 206 5.87 -13.33 -31.24
CA ASP A 206 6.48 -14.66 -31.13
C ASP A 206 5.90 -15.49 -29.98
N PHE A 207 4.82 -15.01 -29.41
CA PHE A 207 4.17 -15.52 -28.20
C PHE A 207 3.92 -17.04 -28.23
N PHE A 208 3.48 -17.60 -29.36
CA PHE A 208 3.17 -19.04 -29.45
C PHE A 208 4.38 -19.92 -29.34
N GLU A 209 5.55 -19.47 -29.72
CA GLU A 209 6.80 -20.24 -29.61
C GLU A 209 7.17 -20.48 -28.13
N THR A 210 6.91 -19.49 -27.28
CA THR A 210 7.13 -19.57 -25.81
C THR A 210 5.96 -20.22 -25.09
N CYS A 211 4.74 -19.88 -25.45
CA CYS A 211 3.50 -20.35 -24.84
C CYS A 211 3.34 -21.89 -24.88
N GLU A 212 3.59 -22.51 -26.02
CA GLU A 212 3.51 -23.98 -26.14
C GLU A 212 4.52 -24.70 -25.24
N VAL A 213 5.71 -24.14 -25.05
CA VAL A 213 6.76 -24.71 -24.19
C VAL A 213 6.38 -24.60 -22.73
N GLU A 214 5.86 -23.45 -22.33
CA GLU A 214 5.48 -23.17 -20.94
C GLU A 214 4.30 -24.04 -20.49
N PHE A 215 3.25 -24.16 -21.30
CA PHE A 215 2.11 -25.03 -20.98
C PHE A 215 2.41 -26.52 -21.14
N ALA A 216 3.37 -26.90 -21.97
CA ALA A 216 3.85 -28.28 -22.02
C ALA A 216 4.56 -28.73 -20.74
N SER A 217 5.08 -27.78 -19.93
CA SER A 217 5.64 -28.06 -18.61
C SER A 217 4.58 -28.36 -17.53
N GLY A 218 3.30 -28.09 -17.82
CA GLY A 218 2.18 -28.30 -16.89
C GLY A 218 1.74 -27.07 -16.11
N ALA A 219 2.21 -25.88 -16.50
CA ALA A 219 1.77 -24.62 -15.90
C ALA A 219 0.26 -24.40 -16.12
N HIS A 220 -0.44 -23.96 -15.08
CA HIS A 220 -1.86 -23.64 -15.18
C HIS A 220 -2.09 -22.25 -15.77
N TYR A 221 -1.21 -21.33 -15.48
CA TYR A 221 -1.14 -20.00 -16.08
C TYR A 221 0.32 -19.56 -16.19
N VAL A 222 0.56 -18.53 -16.96
CA VAL A 222 1.90 -17.95 -17.13
C VAL A 222 1.83 -16.46 -16.85
N VAL A 223 2.84 -15.95 -16.14
CA VAL A 223 3.07 -14.52 -15.98
C VAL A 223 4.27 -14.12 -16.84
N SER A 224 4.02 -13.30 -17.86
CA SER A 224 5.09 -12.88 -18.77
C SER A 224 6.16 -12.04 -18.07
N PRO A 225 7.39 -11.99 -18.59
CA PRO A 225 8.31 -10.93 -18.28
C PRO A 225 7.69 -9.55 -18.54
N ILE A 226 8.28 -8.50 -17.94
CA ILE A 226 7.91 -7.13 -18.28
C ILE A 226 8.28 -6.84 -19.73
N THR A 227 7.31 -6.35 -20.49
CA THR A 227 7.49 -5.93 -21.87
C THR A 227 7.01 -4.50 -22.06
N GLU A 228 7.66 -3.76 -22.95
CA GLU A 228 7.14 -2.48 -23.41
C GLU A 228 5.93 -2.72 -24.28
N VAL A 229 4.82 -2.03 -23.98
CA VAL A 229 3.63 -2.12 -24.83
C VAL A 229 3.93 -1.39 -26.15
N PRO A 230 3.89 -2.06 -27.29
CA PRO A 230 4.32 -1.49 -28.56
C PRO A 230 3.67 -0.13 -28.84
N GLU A 231 4.46 0.84 -29.31
CA GLU A 231 4.04 2.20 -29.65
C GLU A 231 3.51 3.03 -28.45
N THR A 232 3.78 2.60 -27.25
CA THR A 232 3.51 3.34 -26.02
C THR A 232 4.77 3.44 -25.18
N TRP A 233 4.71 4.23 -24.11
CA TRP A 233 5.73 4.30 -23.06
C TRP A 233 5.41 3.40 -21.86
N GLU A 234 4.31 2.64 -21.96
CA GLU A 234 3.83 1.79 -20.88
C GLU A 234 4.56 0.46 -20.87
N HIS A 235 4.77 -0.07 -19.69
CA HIS A 235 5.28 -1.41 -19.48
C HIS A 235 4.18 -2.27 -18.87
N ALA A 236 4.09 -3.49 -19.33
CA ALA A 236 3.05 -4.41 -18.90
C ALA A 236 3.60 -5.81 -18.63
N ARG A 237 2.89 -6.53 -17.78
CA ARG A 237 2.94 -7.99 -17.66
C ARG A 237 1.62 -8.56 -18.12
N TYR A 238 1.69 -9.71 -18.70
CA TYR A 238 0.52 -10.45 -19.12
C TYR A 238 0.39 -11.72 -18.30
N LEU A 239 -0.78 -11.92 -17.71
CA LEU A 239 -1.16 -13.20 -17.15
C LEU A 239 -2.07 -13.88 -18.14
N TYR A 240 -1.73 -15.08 -18.57
CA TYR A 240 -2.47 -15.77 -19.61
C TYR A 240 -2.57 -17.27 -19.38
N VAL A 241 -3.59 -17.85 -19.98
CA VAL A 241 -3.91 -19.27 -19.99
C VAL A 241 -4.15 -19.75 -21.41
N PRO A 242 -3.97 -21.06 -21.70
CA PRO A 242 -4.22 -21.60 -23.01
C PRO A 242 -5.71 -21.65 -23.34
N ILE A 243 -6.04 -21.54 -24.63
CA ILE A 243 -7.35 -21.84 -25.21
C ILE A 243 -7.23 -23.19 -25.94
N HIS A 244 -8.13 -24.11 -25.66
CA HIS A 244 -8.11 -25.43 -26.25
C HIS A 244 -9.25 -25.63 -27.24
N ASN A 245 -9.02 -26.51 -28.19
CA ASN A 245 -10.10 -27.04 -29.04
C ASN A 245 -10.76 -28.25 -28.34
N SER A 246 -11.82 -28.79 -28.99
CA SER A 246 -12.54 -29.99 -28.52
C SER A 246 -11.68 -31.24 -28.38
N GLN A 247 -10.47 -31.25 -28.91
CA GLN A 247 -9.49 -32.34 -28.84
C GLN A 247 -8.41 -32.06 -27.77
N ASN A 248 -8.59 -31.05 -26.96
CA ASN A 248 -7.62 -30.60 -25.95
C ASN A 248 -6.26 -30.17 -26.52
N LYS A 249 -6.25 -29.70 -27.76
CA LYS A 249 -5.06 -29.09 -28.37
C LYS A 249 -5.10 -27.59 -28.15
N ILE A 250 -3.96 -26.99 -27.77
CA ILE A 250 -3.81 -25.54 -27.65
C ILE A 250 -3.98 -24.92 -29.04
N ILE A 251 -4.96 -24.04 -29.17
CA ILE A 251 -5.27 -23.28 -30.39
C ILE A 251 -5.16 -21.78 -30.18
N GLY A 252 -4.88 -21.36 -28.99
CA GLY A 252 -4.78 -19.96 -28.61
C GLY A 252 -4.38 -19.77 -27.19
N ALA A 253 -4.39 -18.52 -26.78
CA ALA A 253 -4.28 -18.13 -25.40
C ALA A 253 -5.13 -16.87 -25.12
N CYS A 254 -5.55 -16.70 -23.89
CA CYS A 254 -6.23 -15.48 -23.44
C CYS A 254 -5.75 -15.10 -22.06
N GLY A 255 -5.97 -13.85 -21.71
CA GLY A 255 -5.54 -13.38 -20.42
C GLY A 255 -5.73 -11.88 -20.23
N PHE A 256 -4.98 -11.38 -19.28
CA PHE A 256 -5.12 -10.02 -18.80
C PHE A 256 -3.78 -9.30 -18.77
N GLU A 257 -3.86 -8.00 -18.99
CA GLU A 257 -2.74 -7.08 -18.85
C GLU A 257 -2.74 -6.45 -17.44
N ILE A 258 -1.56 -6.38 -16.84
CA ILE A 258 -1.27 -5.50 -15.71
C ILE A 258 -0.18 -4.55 -16.18
N ASN A 259 -0.51 -3.27 -16.35
CA ASN A 259 0.48 -2.27 -16.67
C ASN A 259 0.99 -1.54 -15.40
N ASP A 260 2.05 -0.78 -15.56
CA ASP A 260 2.69 -0.01 -14.50
C ASP A 260 1.74 0.99 -13.83
N LEU A 261 0.90 1.68 -14.62
CA LEU A 261 -0.08 2.62 -14.11
C LEU A 261 -1.16 1.95 -13.27
N TYR A 262 -1.67 0.80 -13.73
CA TYR A 262 -2.65 0.02 -12.99
C TYR A 262 -2.07 -0.49 -11.68
N PHE A 263 -0.86 -1.06 -11.74
CA PHE A 263 -0.16 -1.52 -10.54
C PHE A 263 0.02 -0.38 -9.52
N GLN A 264 0.41 0.80 -10.00
CA GLN A 264 0.58 1.99 -9.17
C GLN A 264 -0.72 2.38 -8.45
N LEU A 265 -1.85 2.35 -9.15
CA LEU A 265 -3.15 2.71 -8.56
C LEU A 265 -3.63 1.70 -7.52
N VAL A 266 -3.54 0.41 -7.84
CA VAL A 266 -4.07 -0.67 -7.00
C VAL A 266 -3.23 -0.86 -5.74
N HIS A 267 -1.90 -0.70 -5.85
CA HIS A 267 -0.96 -0.90 -4.75
C HIS A 267 -0.52 0.40 -4.05
N LYS A 268 -1.16 1.53 -4.38
CA LYS A 268 -0.92 2.79 -3.70
C LYS A 268 -1.26 2.68 -2.21
N ASN A 269 -0.33 3.09 -1.37
CA ASN A 269 -0.57 3.14 0.06
C ASN A 269 -1.55 4.26 0.39
N THR A 270 -2.61 3.93 1.12
CA THR A 270 -3.66 4.89 1.54
C THR A 270 -3.52 5.33 3.00
N SER A 271 -2.63 4.71 3.75
CA SER A 271 -2.38 5.06 5.15
C SER A 271 -1.50 6.31 5.23
N GLU A 272 -1.88 7.30 6.03
CA GLU A 272 -1.07 8.53 6.25
C GLU A 272 0.37 8.23 6.69
N GLN A 273 0.59 7.12 7.42
CA GLN A 273 1.91 6.73 7.91
C GLN A 273 2.79 6.06 6.85
N THR A 274 2.21 5.53 5.79
CA THR A 274 2.89 4.76 4.75
C THR A 274 2.72 5.34 3.35
N THR A 275 2.06 6.49 3.22
CA THR A 275 1.73 7.13 1.92
C THR A 275 2.96 7.32 1.04
N ASP A 276 4.11 7.59 1.66
CA ASP A 276 5.36 7.83 0.94
C ASP A 276 6.20 6.57 0.72
N MET A 277 5.75 5.40 1.21
CA MET A 277 6.44 4.14 0.97
C MET A 277 6.20 3.66 -0.46
N ILE A 278 7.26 3.17 -1.07
CA ILE A 278 7.24 2.60 -2.41
C ILE A 278 7.14 1.09 -2.25
N VAL A 279 6.10 0.50 -2.85
CA VAL A 279 6.00 -0.95 -3.02
C VAL A 279 6.40 -1.27 -4.45
N ALA A 280 7.33 -2.19 -4.63
CA ALA A 280 7.77 -2.62 -5.95
C ALA A 280 7.72 -4.15 -6.07
N LEU A 281 7.34 -4.60 -7.27
CA LEU A 281 7.43 -6.00 -7.68
C LEU A 281 8.66 -6.14 -8.57
N LEU A 282 9.64 -6.91 -8.10
CA LEU A 282 10.93 -7.10 -8.75
C LEU A 282 11.01 -8.53 -9.29
N GLU A 283 11.52 -8.67 -10.48
CA GLU A 283 11.82 -9.96 -11.08
C GLU A 283 13.33 -10.18 -11.12
N LYS A 284 13.77 -11.40 -10.79
CA LYS A 284 15.17 -11.77 -10.84
C LYS A 284 15.49 -12.44 -12.19
N HIS A 285 16.30 -11.80 -12.99
CA HIS A 285 16.79 -12.35 -14.24
C HIS A 285 18.32 -12.35 -14.25
N ASP A 286 18.96 -13.49 -14.44
CA ASP A 286 20.42 -13.65 -14.46
C ASP A 286 21.17 -13.05 -13.26
N GLY A 287 20.56 -13.08 -12.09
CA GLY A 287 21.14 -12.50 -10.86
C GLY A 287 20.94 -11.01 -10.68
N VAL A 288 20.24 -10.38 -11.60
CA VAL A 288 19.87 -8.96 -11.61
C VAL A 288 18.39 -8.82 -11.29
N TYR A 289 18.03 -7.77 -10.56
CA TYR A 289 16.64 -7.46 -10.26
C TYR A 289 16.13 -6.34 -11.17
N ASN A 290 15.03 -6.60 -11.86
CA ASN A 290 14.30 -5.63 -12.65
C ASN A 290 13.04 -5.22 -11.90
N GLY A 291 12.80 -3.90 -11.70
CA GLY A 291 11.67 -3.41 -10.94
C GLY A 291 10.95 -2.30 -11.68
N GLN A 292 10.08 -2.67 -12.60
CA GLN A 292 9.28 -1.68 -13.32
C GLN A 292 7.95 -1.37 -12.64
N PHE A 293 7.39 -2.30 -11.90
CA PHE A 293 6.14 -2.10 -11.18
C PHE A 293 6.40 -1.54 -9.79
N SER A 294 6.00 -0.27 -9.59
CA SER A 294 6.06 0.38 -8.29
C SER A 294 4.77 1.15 -7.98
N SER A 295 4.44 1.23 -6.71
CA SER A 295 3.23 1.92 -6.23
C SER A 295 3.33 3.45 -6.23
N ASN A 296 4.43 4.01 -6.66
CA ASN A 296 4.68 5.45 -6.69
C ASN A 296 5.34 5.81 -8.03
N ASN A 297 5.35 7.10 -8.39
CA ASN A 297 6.00 7.59 -9.61
C ASN A 297 7.53 7.34 -9.68
N TYR A 298 8.01 6.41 -8.87
CA TYR A 298 9.38 5.93 -8.93
C TYR A 298 9.50 4.89 -10.04
N ASN A 299 9.88 5.35 -11.21
CA ASN A 299 10.25 4.45 -12.29
C ASN A 299 11.64 3.88 -12.01
N PHE A 300 11.68 2.62 -11.57
CA PHE A 300 12.92 1.83 -11.53
C PHE A 300 13.40 1.47 -12.95
N ALA A 301 12.52 1.66 -13.92
CA ALA A 301 12.78 1.40 -15.30
C ALA A 301 12.85 2.68 -16.08
N ALA A 302 13.98 3.12 -16.47
CA ALA A 302 14.03 4.07 -17.55
C ALA A 302 15.01 3.64 -18.65
N GLU A 303 15.83 2.65 -18.45
CA GLU A 303 16.77 2.19 -19.48
C GLU A 303 17.07 0.71 -19.25
N SER A 304 17.13 -0.05 -20.32
CA SER A 304 17.39 -1.49 -20.36
C SER A 304 18.68 -1.96 -19.67
N ASP A 305 19.48 -1.05 -19.18
CA ASP A 305 20.79 -1.29 -18.56
C ASP A 305 20.86 -1.00 -17.06
N ARG A 306 19.74 -0.67 -16.42
CA ARG A 306 19.74 -0.34 -14.97
C ARG A 306 19.59 -1.58 -14.11
N ILE A 307 20.75 -2.12 -13.79
CA ILE A 307 20.93 -3.16 -12.78
C ILE A 307 20.59 -2.58 -11.41
N LEU A 308 19.52 -3.11 -10.80
CA LEU A 308 19.19 -2.82 -9.42
C LEU A 308 20.12 -3.64 -8.53
N ASN A 309 21.10 -2.98 -7.90
CA ASN A 309 21.95 -3.63 -6.91
C ASN A 309 21.27 -3.59 -5.55
N ILE A 310 21.02 -4.76 -4.99
CA ILE A 310 20.48 -4.91 -3.63
C ILE A 310 21.62 -5.34 -2.72
N THR A 311 21.88 -4.52 -1.68
CA THR A 311 22.88 -4.83 -0.65
C THR A 311 22.22 -4.78 0.73
N GLU A 312 22.58 -5.72 1.59
CA GLU A 312 22.07 -5.72 2.95
C GLU A 312 23.01 -4.99 3.91
N LYS A 313 22.47 -4.03 4.65
CA LYS A 313 23.21 -3.30 5.68
C LYS A 313 22.30 -2.86 6.81
N ASN A 314 22.71 -3.16 8.05
CA ASN A 314 22.01 -2.73 9.27
C ASN A 314 20.52 -3.15 9.34
N GLY A 315 20.16 -4.29 8.73
CA GLY A 315 18.80 -4.79 8.69
C GLY A 315 17.92 -4.18 7.61
N PHE A 316 18.49 -3.38 6.69
CA PHE A 316 17.79 -2.89 5.52
C PHE A 316 18.37 -3.52 4.25
N SER A 317 17.48 -3.77 3.31
CA SER A 317 17.86 -3.98 1.91
C SER A 317 18.03 -2.60 1.27
N ILE A 318 19.23 -2.30 0.79
CA ILE A 318 19.56 -1.03 0.13
C ILE A 318 19.50 -1.25 -1.36
N PHE A 319 18.64 -0.51 -2.02
CA PHE A 319 18.45 -0.50 -3.45
C PHE A 319 19.20 0.69 -4.04
N SER A 320 20.12 0.42 -4.95
CA SER A 320 20.91 1.47 -5.60
C SER A 320 20.62 1.47 -7.10
N PHE A 321 20.15 2.60 -7.62
CA PHE A 321 19.87 2.83 -9.04
C PHE A 321 20.17 4.28 -9.41
N SER A 322 20.84 4.49 -10.52
CA SER A 322 21.15 5.85 -11.07
C SER A 322 21.71 6.88 -10.09
N GLY A 323 22.41 6.43 -9.04
CA GLY A 323 22.96 7.32 -8.01
C GLY A 323 21.99 7.63 -6.87
N GLU A 324 20.75 7.20 -6.96
CA GLU A 324 19.79 7.26 -5.87
C GLU A 324 19.82 5.98 -5.05
N LYS A 325 19.43 6.09 -3.77
CA LYS A 325 19.34 4.96 -2.84
C LYS A 325 17.98 4.95 -2.19
N CYS A 326 17.43 3.74 -2.08
CA CYS A 326 16.27 3.48 -1.26
C CYS A 326 16.60 2.45 -0.18
N PHE A 327 15.97 2.61 0.98
CA PHE A 327 16.11 1.71 2.11
C PHE A 327 14.79 0.96 2.30
N GLY A 328 14.83 -0.37 2.31
CA GLY A 328 13.62 -1.15 2.35
C GLY A 328 13.80 -2.53 2.95
N ARG A 329 12.75 -3.32 2.81
CA ARG A 329 12.69 -4.75 3.14
C ARG A 329 12.14 -5.49 1.95
N THR A 330 12.49 -6.75 1.84
CA THR A 330 12.08 -7.62 0.74
C THR A 330 11.46 -8.90 1.23
N LYS A 331 10.54 -9.44 0.44
CA LYS A 331 9.96 -10.78 0.64
C LYS A 331 9.81 -11.46 -0.72
N GLU A 332 10.28 -12.68 -0.80
CA GLU A 332 10.06 -13.51 -1.99
C GLU A 332 8.61 -14.01 -2.01
N ILE A 333 8.01 -13.99 -3.19
CA ILE A 333 6.72 -14.58 -3.51
C ILE A 333 6.86 -15.50 -4.71
N GLN A 334 5.98 -16.49 -4.77
CA GLN A 334 5.92 -17.41 -5.88
C GLN A 334 4.64 -17.16 -6.66
N LEU A 335 4.76 -16.85 -7.93
CA LEU A 335 3.62 -16.76 -8.86
C LEU A 335 3.79 -17.86 -9.88
N GLU A 336 3.06 -18.96 -9.72
CA GLU A 336 3.23 -20.22 -10.43
C GLU A 336 4.71 -20.68 -10.40
N ASP A 337 5.36 -20.82 -11.55
CA ASP A 337 6.75 -21.26 -11.66
C ASP A 337 7.79 -20.13 -11.53
N SER A 338 7.35 -18.89 -11.41
CA SER A 338 8.21 -17.71 -11.36
C SER A 338 8.37 -17.16 -9.95
N THR A 339 9.61 -16.87 -9.55
CA THR A 339 9.91 -16.25 -8.26
C THR A 339 10.09 -14.75 -8.41
N PHE A 340 9.29 -14.01 -7.66
CA PHE A 340 9.35 -12.55 -7.60
C PHE A 340 9.80 -12.08 -6.22
N LEU A 341 10.31 -10.87 -6.16
CA LEU A 341 10.68 -10.21 -4.93
C LEU A 341 9.80 -8.98 -4.75
N VAL A 342 8.98 -8.97 -3.72
CA VAL A 342 8.25 -7.78 -3.31
C VAL A 342 9.15 -6.96 -2.41
N ALA A 343 9.30 -5.67 -2.71
CA ALA A 343 10.06 -4.73 -1.92
C ALA A 343 9.13 -3.63 -1.39
N ALA A 344 9.26 -3.31 -0.10
CA ALA A 344 8.71 -2.09 0.48
C ALA A 344 9.89 -1.20 0.88
N MET A 345 9.93 0.03 0.39
CA MET A 345 11.10 0.90 0.53
C MET A 345 10.73 2.36 0.69
N ILE A 346 11.66 3.13 1.19
CA ILE A 346 11.62 4.59 1.30
C ILE A 346 12.89 5.18 0.69
N THR A 347 12.80 6.40 0.22
CA THR A 347 13.96 7.11 -0.34
C THR A 347 15.00 7.45 0.73
N GLU A 348 16.25 7.70 0.32
CA GLU A 348 17.32 8.12 1.23
C GLU A 348 16.93 9.37 2.02
N THR A 349 16.27 10.33 1.37
CA THR A 349 15.80 11.56 2.03
C THR A 349 14.74 11.31 3.09
N GLN A 350 13.81 10.39 2.83
CA GLN A 350 12.78 9.98 3.80
C GLN A 350 13.41 9.21 4.97
N TYR A 351 14.35 8.30 4.67
CA TYR A 351 15.10 7.57 5.68
C TYR A 351 15.88 8.52 6.60
N GLU A 352 16.66 9.45 6.03
CA GLU A 352 17.41 10.42 6.81
C GLU A 352 16.49 11.33 7.63
N THR A 353 15.37 11.76 7.07
CA THR A 353 14.38 12.58 7.77
C THR A 353 13.76 11.82 8.93
N ALA A 354 13.31 10.58 8.71
CA ALA A 354 12.74 9.74 9.75
C ALA A 354 13.76 9.50 10.88
N ILE A 355 15.01 9.13 10.56
CA ILE A 355 16.05 8.93 11.57
C ILE A 355 16.34 10.23 12.32
N ARG A 356 16.48 11.36 11.63
CA ARG A 356 16.71 12.67 12.25
C ARG A 356 15.58 13.08 13.19
N ASP A 357 14.33 12.85 12.79
CA ASP A 357 13.17 13.17 13.64
C ASP A 357 13.15 12.32 14.91
N TYR A 358 13.50 11.04 14.83
CA TYR A 358 13.67 10.19 16.01
C TYR A 358 14.86 10.63 16.87
N GLU A 359 15.99 10.98 16.26
CA GLU A 359 17.14 11.51 17.00
C GLU A 359 16.82 12.83 17.69
N GLN A 360 16.08 13.72 17.05
CA GLN A 360 15.62 14.98 17.66
C GLN A 360 14.64 14.73 18.81
N GLN A 361 13.66 13.86 18.64
CA GLN A 361 12.73 13.50 19.72
C GLN A 361 13.47 12.87 20.89
N PHE A 362 14.42 11.98 20.61
CA PHE A 362 15.25 11.37 21.64
C PHE A 362 16.17 12.40 22.34
N ALA A 363 16.78 13.30 21.59
CA ALA A 363 17.59 14.39 22.13
C ALA A 363 16.75 15.33 23.01
N LEU A 364 15.53 15.67 22.57
CA LEU A 364 14.58 16.45 23.35
C LEU A 364 14.19 15.73 24.66
N PHE A 365 13.92 14.43 24.58
CA PHE A 365 13.62 13.61 25.75
C PHE A 365 14.78 13.61 26.76
N LEU A 366 16.02 13.42 26.29
CA LEU A 366 17.22 13.51 27.12
C LEU A 366 17.41 14.90 27.72
N PHE A 367 17.15 15.94 26.94
CA PHE A 367 17.22 17.33 27.41
C PHE A 367 16.21 17.58 28.55
N ILE A 368 14.96 17.14 28.38
CA ILE A 368 13.92 17.28 29.42
C ILE A 368 14.31 16.52 30.68
N ILE A 369 14.80 15.28 30.57
CA ILE A 369 15.27 14.49 31.71
C ILE A 369 16.43 15.20 32.42
N THR A 370 17.39 15.71 31.66
CA THR A 370 18.54 16.42 32.19
C THR A 370 18.09 17.70 32.92
N LEU A 371 17.19 18.49 32.33
CA LEU A 371 16.62 19.69 32.92
C LEU A 371 15.86 19.36 34.22
N PHE A 372 15.03 18.32 34.19
CA PHE A 372 14.29 17.84 35.36
C PHE A 372 15.24 17.39 36.47
N THR A 373 16.29 16.68 36.13
CA THR A 373 17.32 16.22 37.05
C THR A 373 18.03 17.40 37.70
N VAL A 374 18.45 18.41 36.94
CA VAL A 374 19.07 19.64 37.45
C VAL A 374 18.10 20.41 38.35
N PHE A 375 16.83 20.50 37.95
CA PHE A 375 15.78 21.13 38.77
C PHE A 375 15.59 20.41 40.10
N CYS A 376 15.50 19.08 40.08
CA CYS A 376 15.40 18.26 41.29
C CYS A 376 16.63 18.47 42.20
N CYS A 377 17.83 18.50 41.61
CA CYS A 377 19.06 18.74 42.34
C CYS A 377 19.07 20.12 43.00
N PHE A 378 18.69 21.16 42.26
CA PHE A 378 18.61 22.52 42.78
C PHE A 378 17.57 22.62 43.91
N PHE A 379 16.41 22.01 43.73
CA PHE A 379 15.34 22.01 44.73
C PHE A 379 15.76 21.27 46.00
N ILE A 380 16.36 20.09 45.87
CA ILE A 380 16.89 19.31 46.99
C ILE A 380 17.99 20.09 47.71
N SER A 381 18.94 20.65 46.96
CA SER A 381 20.02 21.46 47.55
C SER A 381 19.50 22.65 48.33
N LYS A 382 18.55 23.42 47.75
CA LYS A 382 17.99 24.62 48.38
C LYS A 382 17.09 24.30 49.58
N LYS A 383 16.24 23.29 49.46
CA LYS A 383 15.21 22.99 50.46
C LYS A 383 15.74 22.13 51.62
N TYR A 384 16.71 21.26 51.36
CA TYR A 384 17.21 20.30 52.36
C TYR A 384 18.63 20.56 52.77
N VAL A 385 19.56 20.75 51.85
CA VAL A 385 20.97 20.88 52.16
C VAL A 385 21.26 22.22 52.82
N ALA A 386 20.71 23.31 52.27
CA ALA A 386 20.94 24.64 52.78
C ALA A 386 20.42 24.87 54.24
N PRO A 387 19.20 24.40 54.60
CA PRO A 387 18.73 24.49 55.98
C PRO A 387 19.52 23.62 56.96
N ILE A 388 19.92 22.41 56.53
CA ILE A 388 20.74 21.52 57.37
C ILE A 388 22.10 22.15 57.64
N ILE A 389 22.78 22.65 56.59
CA ILE A 389 24.06 23.31 56.73
C ILE A 389 23.93 24.57 57.58
N LYS A 390 22.84 25.34 57.39
CA LYS A 390 22.57 26.52 58.19
C LYS A 390 22.34 26.20 59.70
N LYS A 391 21.66 25.08 60.00
CA LYS A 391 21.48 24.57 61.36
C LYS A 391 22.78 24.02 61.96
N ILE A 392 23.57 23.28 61.09
CA ILE A 392 24.91 22.84 61.55
C ILE A 392 25.87 24.03 61.76
N GLU A 393 25.76 25.05 60.92
CA GLU A 393 26.57 26.27 61.06
C GLU A 393 26.14 27.06 62.30
N LEU A 394 24.85 27.08 62.62
CA LEU A 394 24.33 27.63 63.87
C LEU A 394 24.75 26.83 65.13
N LEU A 395 24.91 25.51 64.98
CA LEU A 395 25.47 24.66 66.05
C LEU A 395 26.99 24.89 66.21
N LYS A 396 27.70 25.23 65.14
CA LYS A 396 29.13 25.51 65.13
C LYS A 396 29.45 26.89 65.74
N THR A 397 28.51 27.80 65.69
CA THR A 397 28.66 29.15 66.25
C THR A 397 28.23 29.27 67.76
N ARG A 398 27.73 28.17 68.32
CA ARG A 398 27.50 28.09 69.79
C ARG A 398 28.72 27.50 70.50
N GLU A 399 29.80 28.23 70.54
CA GLU A 399 30.81 28.13 71.62
C GLU A 399 30.14 28.55 72.90
N ASP A 400 30.07 27.64 73.83
CA ASP A 400 29.75 27.68 75.23
C ASP A 400 28.40 27.04 75.58
N TYR A 401 28.53 25.81 76.11
CA TYR A 401 27.92 25.38 77.39
C TYR A 401 28.29 23.90 77.59
N GLY A 402 29.17 23.69 78.53
CA GLY A 402 29.57 22.40 79.08
C GLY A 402 28.49 21.75 79.93
N THR A 403 27.63 21.03 79.27
CA THR A 403 26.84 19.87 79.76
C THR A 403 26.54 18.97 78.64
N PRO A 404 26.59 17.63 78.80
CA PRO A 404 26.24 16.70 77.71
C PRO A 404 24.75 16.83 77.46
N ALA A 405 24.36 17.72 76.58
CA ALA A 405 23.03 17.76 76.01
C ALA A 405 22.90 16.52 75.09
N LYS A 406 22.02 15.63 75.42
CA LYS A 406 21.43 14.72 74.49
C LYS A 406 20.89 15.58 73.33
N ILE A 407 21.39 15.40 72.16
CA ILE A 407 21.13 16.27 70.98
C ILE A 407 19.68 16.04 70.57
N ARG A 408 18.76 16.66 71.31
CA ARG A 408 17.33 16.60 71.02
C ARG A 408 17.01 17.14 69.62
N GLU A 409 17.84 18.08 69.11
CA GLU A 409 17.74 18.68 67.80
C GLU A 409 18.23 17.73 66.64
N ILE A 410 19.09 16.77 66.95
CA ILE A 410 19.48 15.74 66.00
C ILE A 410 18.38 14.68 65.94
N ASP A 411 17.78 14.31 67.02
CA ASP A 411 16.66 13.40 67.09
C ASP A 411 15.43 14.01 66.38
N ASP A 412 15.18 15.32 66.55
CA ASP A 412 14.16 16.03 65.75
C ASP A 412 14.51 16.11 64.28
N LEU A 413 15.77 16.23 63.91
CA LEU A 413 16.22 16.19 62.53
C LEU A 413 16.07 14.75 61.92
N PHE A 414 16.44 13.74 62.70
CA PHE A 414 16.24 12.35 62.26
C PHE A 414 14.76 12.00 62.18
N SER A 415 13.95 12.37 63.17
CA SER A 415 12.49 12.16 63.10
C SER A 415 11.84 12.96 61.95
N PHE A 416 12.32 14.18 61.68
CA PHE A 416 11.91 14.97 60.53
C PHE A 416 12.33 14.33 59.19
N LEU A 417 13.54 13.77 59.14
CA LEU A 417 14.01 13.05 57.97
C LEU A 417 13.21 11.74 57.77
N GLU A 418 12.92 11.00 58.84
CA GLU A 418 12.11 9.79 58.81
C GLU A 418 10.65 10.08 58.42
N GLU A 419 10.04 11.14 58.93
CA GLU A 419 8.71 11.58 58.55
C GLU A 419 8.67 11.97 57.06
N ARG A 420 9.73 12.55 56.58
CA ARG A 420 9.86 12.93 55.15
C ARG A 420 10.15 11.80 54.20
N ASP A 421 10.96 10.85 54.61
CA ASP A 421 11.17 9.64 53.83
C ASP A 421 9.85 8.88 53.67
N ASN A 422 9.05 8.82 54.73
CA ASN A 422 7.70 8.27 54.68
C ASN A 422 6.76 9.04 53.73
N GLN A 423 6.88 10.40 53.66
CA GLN A 423 6.11 11.18 52.69
C GLN A 423 6.57 10.96 51.23
N TYR A 424 7.87 10.78 51.02
CA TYR A 424 8.40 10.47 49.69
C TYR A 424 8.04 9.06 49.23
N ASP A 425 8.08 8.11 50.14
CA ASP A 425 7.65 6.74 49.81
C ASP A 425 6.15 6.70 49.47
N ALA A 426 5.35 7.51 50.15
CA ALA A 426 3.94 7.66 49.81
C ALA A 426 3.73 8.33 48.42
N GLN A 427 4.51 9.38 48.12
CA GLN A 427 4.47 10.02 46.81
C GLN A 427 4.98 9.09 45.68
N ARG A 428 6.03 8.34 45.98
CA ARG A 428 6.56 7.36 45.03
C ARG A 428 5.55 6.27 44.72
N LYS A 429 4.85 5.77 45.74
CA LYS A 429 3.75 4.83 45.58
C LYS A 429 2.61 5.41 44.73
N LEU A 430 2.28 6.68 44.96
CA LEU A 430 1.24 7.36 44.18
C LEU A 430 1.65 7.55 42.72
N LEU A 431 2.92 7.91 42.50
CA LEU A 431 3.48 8.02 41.13
C LEU A 431 3.58 6.65 40.42
N GLU A 432 3.94 5.59 41.15
CA GLU A 432 3.90 4.22 40.64
C GLU A 432 2.47 3.79 40.29
N GLU A 433 1.50 4.16 41.13
CA GLU A 433 0.08 3.90 40.82
C GLU A 433 -0.39 4.69 39.58
N GLN A 434 0.04 5.94 39.43
CA GLN A 434 -0.28 6.73 38.23
C GLN A 434 0.39 6.17 36.98
N ARG A 435 1.65 5.76 37.12
CA ARG A 435 2.37 5.08 36.01
C ARG A 435 1.68 3.78 35.62
N ASN A 436 1.32 2.97 36.61
CA ASN A 436 0.62 1.71 36.36
C ASN A 436 -0.76 1.92 35.72
N LYS A 437 -1.48 2.98 36.09
CA LYS A 437 -2.74 3.37 35.43
C LYS A 437 -2.50 3.80 33.97
N ALA A 438 -1.49 4.61 33.72
CA ALA A 438 -1.15 5.04 32.36
C ALA A 438 -0.69 3.88 31.48
N GLU A 439 0.08 2.93 32.04
CA GLU A 439 0.48 1.70 31.35
C GLU A 439 -0.75 0.80 31.05
N GLU A 440 -1.71 0.76 31.98
CA GLU A 440 -2.95 -0.02 31.78
C GLU A 440 -3.88 0.64 30.73
N GLU A 441 -3.96 1.97 30.73
CA GLU A 441 -4.70 2.71 29.68
C GLU A 441 -4.07 2.51 28.32
N THR A 442 -2.74 2.52 28.23
CA THR A 442 -2.00 2.24 27.00
C THR A 442 -2.26 0.80 26.53
N ARG A 443 -2.30 -0.17 27.47
CA ARG A 443 -2.63 -1.56 27.17
C ARG A 443 -4.07 -1.72 26.68
N ARG A 444 -5.03 -1.00 27.30
CA ARG A 444 -6.43 -0.98 26.87
C ARG A 444 -6.59 -0.33 25.50
N ALA A 445 -5.87 0.76 25.24
CA ALA A 445 -5.84 1.42 23.94
C ALA A 445 -5.27 0.49 22.86
N LYS A 446 -4.19 -0.26 23.17
CA LYS A 446 -3.60 -1.25 22.28
C LYS A 446 -4.55 -2.41 21.99
N ALA A 447 -5.19 -2.94 23.03
CA ALA A 447 -6.20 -3.98 22.87
C ALA A 447 -7.44 -3.48 22.08
N SER A 448 -7.83 -2.22 22.27
CA SER A 448 -8.91 -1.59 21.48
C SER A 448 -8.51 -1.44 20.01
N TYR A 449 -7.26 -1.07 19.75
CA TYR A 449 -6.71 -0.99 18.39
C TYR A 449 -6.66 -2.36 17.72
N GLU A 450 -6.19 -3.39 18.43
CA GLU A 450 -6.18 -4.77 17.92
C GLU A 450 -7.60 -5.29 17.63
N ASN A 451 -8.57 -4.95 18.49
CA ASN A 451 -9.99 -5.26 18.26
C ASN A 451 -10.57 -4.49 17.05
N ALA A 452 -10.17 -3.24 16.87
CA ALA A 452 -10.57 -2.45 15.70
C ALA A 452 -9.98 -3.03 14.40
N LEU A 453 -8.72 -3.47 14.45
CA LEU A 453 -8.04 -4.13 13.34
C LEU A 453 -8.74 -5.46 12.98
N ALA A 454 -9.06 -6.28 14.01
CA ALA A 454 -9.78 -7.54 13.80
C ALA A 454 -11.19 -7.31 13.22
N LYS A 455 -11.89 -6.25 13.65
CA LYS A 455 -13.18 -5.84 13.06
C LYS A 455 -13.02 -5.35 11.62
N TYR A 456 -11.94 -4.64 11.33
CA TYR A 456 -11.60 -4.20 9.97
C TYR A 456 -11.34 -5.40 9.05
N GLU A 457 -10.56 -6.39 9.52
CA GLU A 457 -10.31 -7.62 8.76
C GLU A 457 -11.58 -8.43 8.52
N LEU A 458 -12.47 -8.50 9.52
CA LEU A 458 -13.78 -9.14 9.37
C LEU A 458 -14.66 -8.38 8.37
N ALA A 459 -14.69 -7.05 8.45
CA ALA A 459 -15.42 -6.22 7.51
C ALA A 459 -14.86 -6.35 6.09
N LYS A 460 -13.53 -6.44 5.94
CA LYS A 460 -12.86 -6.68 4.67
C LYS A 460 -13.26 -8.03 4.07
N LYS A 461 -13.23 -9.10 4.88
CA LYS A 461 -13.70 -10.43 4.44
C LYS A 461 -15.18 -10.43 4.01
N GLU A 462 -16.02 -9.66 4.69
CA GLU A 462 -17.42 -9.54 4.31
C GLU A 462 -17.62 -8.71 3.02
N VAL A 463 -16.80 -7.68 2.81
CA VAL A 463 -16.75 -6.93 1.55
C VAL A 463 -16.29 -7.83 0.40
N ASP A 464 -15.25 -8.64 0.62
CA ASP A 464 -14.75 -9.59 -0.36
C ASP A 464 -15.80 -10.68 -0.67
N ARG A 465 -16.51 -11.18 0.36
CA ARG A 465 -17.63 -12.11 0.21
C ARG A 465 -18.79 -11.49 -0.57
N LEU A 466 -19.13 -10.23 -0.27
CA LEU A 466 -20.19 -9.50 -0.99
C LEU A 466 -19.79 -9.19 -2.43
N ALA A 467 -18.51 -8.94 -2.69
CA ALA A 467 -17.98 -8.77 -4.05
C ALA A 467 -18.07 -10.07 -4.87
N GLN A 468 -17.77 -11.22 -4.25
CA GLN A 468 -17.97 -12.54 -4.87
C GLN A 468 -19.43 -12.84 -5.18
N VAL A 469 -20.35 -12.56 -4.25
CA VAL A 469 -21.79 -12.74 -4.46
C VAL A 469 -22.33 -11.81 -5.57
N HIS A 470 -21.69 -10.64 -5.77
CA HIS A 470 -22.09 -9.72 -6.83
C HIS A 470 -21.59 -10.10 -8.23
N THR A 471 -20.61 -10.99 -8.33
CA THR A 471 -20.06 -11.43 -9.61
C THR A 471 -20.97 -12.46 -10.30
N GLU A 472 -21.77 -13.20 -9.53
CA GLU A 472 -22.67 -14.24 -10.05
C GLU A 472 -23.97 -13.71 -10.67
N GLU A 473 -24.30 -12.43 -10.53
CA GLU A 473 -25.62 -11.89 -10.89
C GLU A 473 -25.72 -11.12 -12.23
N ILE A 474 -24.65 -11.06 -13.04
CA ILE A 474 -24.79 -10.39 -14.33
C ILE A 474 -25.15 -11.43 -15.40
N ILE A 475 -26.42 -11.46 -15.75
CA ILE A 475 -26.92 -12.19 -16.91
C ILE A 475 -26.60 -11.33 -18.14
N PRO A 476 -25.71 -11.76 -19.06
CA PRO A 476 -25.27 -10.95 -20.22
C PRO A 476 -26.45 -10.44 -21.06
N GLU A 477 -27.45 -11.27 -21.29
CA GLU A 477 -28.66 -10.96 -22.05
C GLU A 477 -29.45 -9.76 -21.46
N LYS A 478 -29.47 -9.61 -20.14
CA LYS A 478 -30.14 -8.46 -19.50
C LYS A 478 -29.36 -7.17 -19.65
N TYR A 479 -28.05 -7.28 -19.73
CA TYR A 479 -27.22 -6.10 -19.95
C TYR A 479 -27.28 -5.63 -21.40
N GLU A 480 -27.24 -6.53 -22.37
CA GLU A 480 -27.45 -6.20 -23.78
C GLU A 480 -28.83 -5.57 -24.02
N TYR A 481 -29.86 -6.10 -23.38
CA TYR A 481 -31.19 -5.50 -23.40
C TYR A 481 -31.19 -4.08 -22.83
N PHE A 482 -30.49 -3.86 -21.75
CA PHE A 482 -30.35 -2.54 -21.14
C PHE A 482 -29.68 -1.54 -22.10
N ILE A 483 -28.60 -1.93 -22.77
CA ILE A 483 -27.89 -1.05 -23.70
C ILE A 483 -28.73 -0.72 -24.94
N SER A 484 -29.34 -1.73 -25.55
CA SER A 484 -30.14 -1.54 -26.78
C SER A 484 -31.39 -0.66 -26.56
N ASN A 485 -31.85 -0.56 -25.31
CA ASN A 485 -33.06 0.21 -25.01
C ASN A 485 -32.80 1.58 -24.38
N LEU A 486 -31.56 1.98 -24.20
CA LEU A 486 -31.25 3.32 -23.63
C LEU A 486 -31.82 4.47 -24.47
N ASP A 487 -31.81 4.34 -25.76
CA ASP A 487 -32.34 5.36 -26.68
C ASP A 487 -33.88 5.43 -26.69
N THR A 488 -34.54 4.49 -26.05
CA THR A 488 -36.02 4.49 -25.90
C THR A 488 -36.50 5.37 -24.74
N LEU A 489 -35.59 5.90 -23.95
CA LEU A 489 -35.94 6.81 -22.86
C LEU A 489 -36.42 8.15 -23.43
N THR A 490 -37.53 8.64 -22.92
CA THR A 490 -38.00 9.99 -23.22
C THR A 490 -37.02 11.04 -22.67
N PRO A 491 -37.03 12.28 -23.17
CA PRO A 491 -36.14 13.34 -22.69
C PRO A 491 -36.17 13.52 -21.16
N THR A 492 -37.36 13.40 -20.56
CA THR A 492 -37.51 13.51 -19.10
C THR A 492 -36.96 12.28 -18.35
N GLU A 493 -37.21 11.08 -18.87
CA GLU A 493 -36.68 9.85 -18.32
C GLU A 493 -35.15 9.80 -18.42
N ASN A 494 -34.60 10.24 -19.54
CA ASN A 494 -33.17 10.35 -19.72
C ASN A 494 -32.55 11.37 -18.73
N ARG A 495 -33.23 12.47 -18.48
CA ARG A 495 -32.77 13.45 -17.49
C ARG A 495 -32.76 12.90 -16.07
N VAL A 496 -33.76 12.09 -15.69
CA VAL A 496 -33.78 11.37 -14.40
C VAL A 496 -32.67 10.34 -14.34
N TYR A 497 -32.42 9.62 -15.42
CA TYR A 497 -31.33 8.66 -15.55
C TYR A 497 -29.96 9.31 -15.35
N GLU A 498 -29.67 10.41 -16.03
CA GLU A 498 -28.43 11.17 -15.89
C GLU A 498 -28.19 11.69 -14.46
N LEU A 499 -29.25 12.16 -13.81
CA LEU A 499 -29.16 12.62 -12.42
C LEU A 499 -28.85 11.47 -11.46
N TYR A 500 -29.35 10.26 -11.71
CA TYR A 500 -28.92 9.09 -10.95
C TYR A 500 -27.46 8.72 -11.19
N LEU A 501 -26.97 8.84 -12.43
CA LEU A 501 -25.57 8.61 -12.77
C LEU A 501 -24.63 9.63 -12.11
N SER A 502 -25.08 10.87 -11.98
CA SER A 502 -24.33 11.91 -11.25
C SER A 502 -24.41 11.79 -9.73
N GLY A 503 -24.95 10.66 -9.22
CA GLY A 503 -25.00 10.33 -7.79
C GLY A 503 -26.14 11.00 -7.01
N LYS A 504 -27.05 11.71 -7.68
CA LYS A 504 -28.12 12.42 -7.00
C LYS A 504 -29.11 11.45 -6.32
N SER A 505 -29.50 11.81 -5.12
CA SER A 505 -30.55 11.11 -4.38
C SER A 505 -31.95 11.43 -4.97
N ALA A 506 -32.94 10.59 -4.69
CA ALA A 506 -34.31 10.83 -5.13
C ALA A 506 -34.85 12.20 -4.68
N LYS A 507 -34.50 12.64 -3.46
CA LYS A 507 -34.90 13.96 -2.93
C LYS A 507 -34.28 15.12 -3.74
N GLU A 508 -33.02 15.00 -4.09
CA GLU A 508 -32.33 16.02 -4.92
C GLU A 508 -32.90 16.05 -6.34
N ILE A 509 -33.21 14.90 -6.94
CA ILE A 509 -33.81 14.81 -8.28
C ILE A 509 -35.17 15.49 -8.31
N ILE A 510 -36.00 15.25 -7.30
CA ILE A 510 -37.30 15.93 -7.12
C ILE A 510 -37.09 17.45 -7.09
N SER A 511 -36.13 17.93 -6.34
CA SER A 511 -35.82 19.36 -6.22
C SER A 511 -35.29 19.95 -7.53
N ILE A 512 -34.38 19.24 -8.21
CA ILE A 512 -33.76 19.73 -9.45
C ILE A 512 -34.75 19.81 -10.61
N LEU A 513 -35.64 18.82 -10.71
CA LEU A 513 -36.61 18.72 -11.80
C LEU A 513 -37.95 19.40 -11.48
N GLY A 514 -38.16 19.86 -10.25
CA GLY A 514 -39.41 20.50 -9.84
C GLY A 514 -40.61 19.56 -9.91
N ILE A 515 -40.42 18.25 -9.71
CA ILE A 515 -41.49 17.23 -9.82
C ILE A 515 -41.91 16.69 -8.46
N THR A 516 -43.03 16.01 -8.41
CA THR A 516 -43.48 15.36 -7.17
C THR A 516 -42.80 13.98 -6.99
N GLU A 517 -42.83 13.45 -5.76
CA GLU A 517 -42.33 12.10 -5.47
C GLU A 517 -43.06 11.02 -6.30
N ASN A 518 -44.36 11.18 -6.49
CA ASN A 518 -45.17 10.26 -7.30
C ASN A 518 -44.78 10.34 -8.78
N THR A 519 -44.47 11.52 -9.27
CA THR A 519 -43.98 11.71 -10.65
C THR A 519 -42.62 11.07 -10.83
N LEU A 520 -41.71 11.19 -9.87
CA LEU A 520 -40.43 10.51 -9.93
C LEU A 520 -40.58 8.98 -9.86
N LYS A 521 -41.46 8.47 -9.01
CA LYS A 521 -41.78 7.04 -8.96
C LYS A 521 -42.32 6.52 -10.29
N TYR A 522 -43.16 7.32 -10.96
CA TYR A 522 -43.69 6.99 -12.27
C TYR A 522 -42.54 6.93 -13.33
N HIS A 523 -41.65 7.92 -13.36
CA HIS A 523 -40.51 7.89 -14.25
C HIS A 523 -39.59 6.72 -13.96
N ASN A 524 -39.29 6.44 -12.71
CA ASN A 524 -38.48 5.29 -12.32
C ASN A 524 -39.09 3.97 -12.79
N LYS A 525 -40.38 3.78 -12.63
CA LYS A 525 -41.11 2.60 -13.11
C LYS A 525 -40.95 2.43 -14.62
N ASN A 526 -41.10 3.51 -15.36
CA ASN A 526 -40.98 3.49 -16.81
C ASN A 526 -39.52 3.21 -17.26
N ILE A 527 -38.55 3.89 -16.64
CA ILE A 527 -37.13 3.64 -16.88
C ILE A 527 -36.77 2.18 -16.62
N TYR A 528 -37.22 1.63 -15.47
CA TYR A 528 -36.91 0.24 -15.13
C TYR A 528 -37.57 -0.75 -16.10
N SER A 529 -38.82 -0.48 -16.48
CA SER A 529 -39.51 -1.31 -17.46
C SER A 529 -38.87 -1.29 -18.83
N LYS A 530 -38.49 -0.10 -19.32
CA LYS A 530 -37.86 0.06 -20.63
C LYS A 530 -36.49 -0.54 -20.69
N LEU A 531 -35.69 -0.38 -19.62
CA LEU A 531 -34.32 -0.87 -19.57
C LEU A 531 -34.21 -2.31 -19.08
N GLY A 532 -35.32 -2.98 -18.75
CA GLY A 532 -35.31 -4.37 -18.29
C GLY A 532 -34.65 -4.58 -16.94
N ILE A 533 -34.67 -3.58 -16.07
CA ILE A 533 -34.03 -3.62 -14.76
C ILE A 533 -35.08 -3.56 -13.64
N SER A 534 -34.70 -4.05 -12.45
CA SER A 534 -35.62 -4.15 -11.31
C SER A 534 -35.34 -3.16 -10.18
N SER A 535 -34.23 -2.46 -10.22
CA SER A 535 -33.82 -1.58 -9.13
C SER A 535 -32.85 -0.47 -9.57
N ARG A 536 -32.82 0.63 -8.78
CA ARG A 536 -31.81 1.68 -8.92
C ARG A 536 -30.38 1.14 -8.83
N LYS A 537 -30.14 0.15 -7.96
CA LYS A 537 -28.83 -0.48 -7.80
C LYS A 537 -28.40 -1.18 -9.09
N GLN A 538 -29.33 -1.86 -9.74
CA GLN A 538 -29.06 -2.52 -11.02
C GLN A 538 -28.88 -1.51 -12.15
N LEU A 539 -29.65 -0.41 -12.16
CA LEU A 539 -29.48 0.70 -13.10
C LEU A 539 -28.06 1.29 -13.01
N LEU A 540 -27.62 1.65 -11.80
CA LEU A 540 -26.28 2.22 -11.60
C LEU A 540 -25.17 1.25 -11.95
N ARG A 541 -25.36 -0.04 -11.70
CA ARG A 541 -24.41 -1.10 -12.04
C ARG A 541 -24.27 -1.25 -13.56
N PHE A 542 -25.39 -1.33 -14.29
CA PHE A 542 -25.36 -1.45 -15.73
C PHE A 542 -24.86 -0.18 -16.42
N ALA A 543 -25.20 0.97 -15.90
CA ALA A 543 -24.69 2.23 -16.37
C ALA A 543 -23.17 2.40 -16.11
N ALA A 544 -22.67 1.93 -14.96
CA ALA A 544 -21.25 1.89 -14.65
C ALA A 544 -20.50 0.96 -15.61
N LEU A 545 -21.09 -0.20 -15.94
CA LEU A 545 -20.57 -1.10 -16.94
C LEU A 545 -20.48 -0.40 -18.31
N LYS A 546 -21.54 0.26 -18.75
CA LYS A 546 -21.55 1.04 -20.00
C LYS A 546 -20.50 2.15 -20.02
N GLN A 547 -20.32 2.85 -18.90
CA GLN A 547 -19.28 3.87 -18.79
C GLN A 547 -17.88 3.31 -18.87
N HIS A 548 -17.68 2.07 -18.41
CA HIS A 548 -16.43 1.33 -18.58
C HIS A 548 -16.22 0.87 -20.04
N GLU A 549 -17.29 0.55 -20.76
CA GLU A 549 -17.24 0.23 -22.19
C GLU A 549 -16.87 1.43 -23.06
N ASN A 550 -17.24 2.62 -22.62
CA ASN A 550 -16.99 3.85 -23.35
C ASN A 550 -15.69 4.55 -22.89
N ARG A 551 -14.88 3.92 -22.08
CA ARG A 551 -13.56 4.34 -21.63
C ARG A 551 -12.47 3.52 -22.29
#